data_11f37a57bc5010f588d9effa2dd7fd94
#
_entry.id   11f37a57bc5010f588d9effa2dd7fd94
#
_cell.length_a   1.000
_cell.length_b   1.000
_cell.length_c   1.000
_cell.angle_alpha   90.00
_cell.angle_beta   90.00
_cell.angle_gamma   90.00
#
_symmetry.space_group_name_H-M   'P 1'
#
loop_
_entity.id
_entity.type
_entity.pdbx_description
1 polymer ?
#
loop_
_entity_poly.entity_id
_entity_poly.type
_entity_poly.pdbx_seq_one_letter_code
_entity_poly.pdbx_strand_id
1 'polypeptide(L)'
;MKKFCQPVGASTLAVMFVAIAAAVQSGAADDELDTAPAMAAAQSWLATVDAGRYGESWEEASKAFRDALTKPQWESMVEPVRSQTGNLVARKVRSARYTRELPNAPAGEYVVIQYDTRFERIAHAVETVTPMKDPDGSWKVSGYFVKPL
;
A
#
# COMPACT_ATOMS: atom_id res chain seq x y z
N MET A 1 -23.21 31.60 76.92
CA MET A 1 -22.01 31.97 77.71
C MET A 1 -20.78 31.20 77.17
N LYS A 2 -19.83 32.02 76.80
CA LYS A 2 -18.36 31.70 76.69
C LYS A 2 -17.96 30.66 75.67
N LYS A 3 -17.36 31.10 74.55
CA LYS A 3 -15.94 31.40 74.38
C LYS A 3 -15.08 30.14 74.44
N PHE A 4 -14.29 29.77 73.49
CA PHE A 4 -13.04 30.41 73.10
C PHE A 4 -12.41 29.65 71.92
N CYS A 5 -11.97 30.37 71.04
CA CYS A 5 -10.59 30.47 70.52
C CYS A 5 -10.04 29.36 69.71
N GLN A 6 -9.75 29.75 68.49
CA GLN A 6 -8.65 29.24 67.67
C GLN A 6 -7.28 29.31 68.41
N PRO A 7 -6.32 28.58 67.90
CA PRO A 7 -5.52 29.06 66.80
C PRO A 7 -5.03 27.96 65.81
N VAL A 8 -5.04 28.32 64.61
CA VAL A 8 -3.87 28.48 63.75
C VAL A 8 -2.81 27.41 63.85
N GLY A 9 -2.79 26.58 62.88
CA GLY A 9 -1.67 25.70 62.55
C GLY A 9 -1.61 25.61 61.03
N ALA A 10 -0.90 26.53 60.41
CA ALA A 10 -0.58 26.46 59.02
C ALA A 10 0.43 25.29 58.84
N SER A 11 -0.02 24.24 58.31
CA SER A 11 0.86 23.23 57.73
C SER A 11 0.61 23.17 56.27
N THR A 12 1.44 23.86 55.56
CA THR A 12 1.58 23.83 54.13
C THR A 12 1.97 22.43 53.73
N LEU A 13 1.02 21.57 53.52
CA LEU A 13 1.26 20.29 52.82
C LEU A 13 1.36 20.67 51.32
N ALA A 14 2.59 20.80 50.89
CA ALA A 14 2.92 20.78 49.49
C ALA A 14 2.45 19.45 48.91
N VAL A 15 1.27 19.47 48.32
CA VAL A 15 0.81 18.36 47.46
C VAL A 15 1.68 18.42 46.22
N MET A 16 2.72 17.63 46.25
CA MET A 16 3.52 17.33 45.09
C MET A 16 2.64 16.56 44.12
N PHE A 17 2.03 17.27 43.19
CA PHE A 17 1.44 16.64 42.01
C PHE A 17 2.58 16.02 41.22
N VAL A 18 2.85 14.76 41.48
CA VAL A 18 3.51 13.92 40.51
C VAL A 18 2.51 13.78 39.37
N ALA A 19 2.66 14.64 38.37
CA ALA A 19 2.08 14.41 37.08
C ALA A 19 2.72 13.11 36.55
N ILE A 20 2.07 12.00 36.84
CA ILE A 20 2.26 10.80 36.03
C ILE A 20 1.71 11.19 34.68
N ALA A 21 2.58 11.70 33.81
CA ALA A 21 2.35 11.64 32.40
C ALA A 21 2.19 10.16 32.11
N ALA A 22 0.94 9.71 32.10
CA ALA A 22 0.59 8.47 31.42
C ALA A 22 1.07 8.72 29.98
N ALA A 23 2.26 8.22 29.68
CA ALA A 23 2.64 7.93 28.35
C ALA A 23 1.57 6.98 27.85
N VAL A 24 0.61 7.51 27.13
CA VAL A 24 -0.18 6.74 26.20
C VAL A 24 0.86 6.21 25.22
N GLN A 25 1.44 5.08 25.59
CA GLN A 25 2.05 4.22 24.62
C GLN A 25 0.88 3.84 23.73
N SER A 26 0.75 4.56 22.63
CA SER A 26 0.14 4.02 21.44
C SER A 26 0.99 2.79 21.07
N GLY A 27 0.72 1.71 21.77
CA GLY A 27 1.09 0.40 21.35
C GLY A 27 0.18 0.04 20.22
N ALA A 28 0.64 0.28 19.08
CA ALA A 28 0.48 -0.29 17.77
C ALA A 28 1.22 0.66 16.84
N ALA A 29 2.53 0.69 16.95
CA ALA A 29 3.27 0.52 15.74
C ALA A 29 2.93 -0.93 15.33
N ASP A 30 1.73 -1.14 14.70
CA ASP A 30 1.72 -1.96 13.52
C ASP A 30 2.93 -1.43 12.77
N ASP A 31 3.93 -2.27 12.57
CA ASP A 31 4.91 -2.05 11.52
C ASP A 31 4.07 -1.78 10.29
N GLU A 32 3.80 -0.52 10.03
CA GLU A 32 3.30 -0.06 8.75
C GLU A 32 4.47 -0.33 7.84
N LEU A 33 4.50 -1.60 7.41
CA LEU A 33 5.56 -2.13 6.57
C LEU A 33 5.66 -1.16 5.43
N ASP A 34 6.83 -0.57 5.27
CA ASP A 34 7.08 0.47 4.29
C ASP A 34 6.68 -0.04 2.90
N THR A 35 5.51 0.39 2.43
CA THR A 35 4.98 0.03 1.12
C THR A 35 5.61 0.86 0.00
N ALA A 36 6.39 1.89 0.32
CA ALA A 36 6.95 2.81 -0.64
C ALA A 36 7.84 2.13 -1.71
N PRO A 37 8.73 1.17 -1.38
CA PRO A 37 9.49 0.47 -2.41
C PRO A 37 8.62 -0.34 -3.38
N ALA A 38 7.56 -0.99 -2.87
CA ALA A 38 6.61 -1.73 -3.70
C ALA A 38 5.79 -0.78 -4.60
N MET A 39 5.39 0.37 -4.08
CA MET A 39 4.68 1.40 -4.84
C MET A 39 5.56 1.98 -5.95
N ALA A 40 6.84 2.22 -5.68
CA ALA A 40 7.79 2.68 -6.68
C ALA A 40 7.98 1.63 -7.80
N ALA A 41 8.10 0.36 -7.45
CA ALA A 41 8.18 -0.73 -8.42
C ALA A 41 6.91 -0.82 -9.30
N ALA A 42 5.72 -0.69 -8.69
CA ALA A 42 4.46 -0.67 -9.43
C ALA A 42 4.36 0.51 -10.40
N GLN A 43 4.78 1.71 -9.98
CA GLN A 43 4.76 2.91 -10.82
C GLN A 43 5.71 2.77 -12.01
N SER A 44 6.92 2.28 -11.79
CA SER A 44 7.90 2.05 -12.87
C SER A 44 7.35 1.04 -13.89
N TRP A 45 6.83 -0.08 -13.42
CA TRP A 45 6.25 -1.12 -14.25
C TRP A 45 5.04 -0.62 -15.05
N LEU A 46 4.14 0.13 -14.40
CA LEU A 46 2.97 0.73 -15.06
C LEU A 46 3.38 1.70 -16.17
N ALA A 47 4.46 2.46 -16.00
CA ALA A 47 4.97 3.34 -17.06
C ALA A 47 5.38 2.55 -18.30
N THR A 48 5.99 1.37 -18.14
CA THR A 48 6.34 0.45 -19.24
C THR A 48 5.08 -0.06 -19.94
N VAL A 49 4.05 -0.45 -19.18
CA VAL A 49 2.74 -0.89 -19.74
C VAL A 49 2.03 0.26 -20.45
N ASP A 50 2.00 1.45 -19.86
CA ASP A 50 1.36 2.64 -20.45
C ASP A 50 2.02 3.05 -21.77
N ALA A 51 3.31 2.80 -21.90
CA ALA A 51 4.06 3.03 -23.14
C ALA A 51 3.83 1.95 -24.22
N GLY A 52 2.99 0.92 -23.94
CA GLY A 52 2.75 -0.19 -24.86
C GLY A 52 3.88 -1.20 -24.96
N ARG A 53 4.87 -1.12 -24.07
CA ARG A 53 6.06 -2.01 -24.07
C ARG A 53 5.77 -3.28 -23.28
N TYR A 54 4.77 -4.04 -23.73
CA TYR A 54 4.26 -5.20 -22.95
C TYR A 54 5.29 -6.32 -22.77
N GLY A 55 6.08 -6.60 -23.80
CA GLY A 55 7.16 -7.60 -23.70
C GLY A 55 8.21 -7.23 -22.67
N GLU A 56 8.56 -5.94 -22.58
CA GLU A 56 9.50 -5.41 -21.58
C GLU A 56 8.89 -5.47 -20.18
N SER A 57 7.61 -5.13 -20.04
CA SER A 57 6.93 -5.24 -18.74
C SER A 57 6.87 -6.68 -18.21
N TRP A 58 6.83 -7.69 -19.09
CA TRP A 58 6.97 -9.09 -18.69
C TRP A 58 8.38 -9.39 -18.15
N GLU A 59 9.42 -8.87 -18.80
CA GLU A 59 10.81 -9.04 -18.35
C GLU A 59 11.09 -8.40 -17.00
N GLU A 60 10.45 -7.25 -16.73
CA GLU A 60 10.52 -6.50 -15.47
C GLU A 60 9.67 -7.12 -14.35
N ALA A 61 8.73 -8.00 -14.69
CA ALA A 61 7.84 -8.64 -13.72
C ALA A 61 8.56 -9.63 -12.80
N SER A 62 7.89 -10.02 -11.72
CA SER A 62 8.44 -10.96 -10.74
C SER A 62 8.73 -12.35 -11.39
N LYS A 63 9.61 -13.09 -10.73
CA LYS A 63 9.86 -14.47 -11.15
C LYS A 63 8.56 -15.28 -11.17
N ALA A 64 7.72 -15.16 -10.16
CA ALA A 64 6.45 -15.88 -10.09
C ALA A 64 5.51 -15.53 -11.26
N PHE A 65 5.47 -14.28 -11.70
CA PHE A 65 4.71 -13.87 -12.86
C PHE A 65 5.22 -14.51 -14.15
N ARG A 66 6.53 -14.50 -14.35
CA ARG A 66 7.18 -15.08 -15.54
C ARG A 66 7.12 -16.61 -15.57
N ASP A 67 7.08 -17.25 -14.42
CA ASP A 67 6.89 -18.71 -14.33
C ASP A 67 5.43 -19.10 -14.63
N ALA A 68 4.47 -18.25 -14.31
CA ALA A 68 3.04 -18.49 -14.54
C ALA A 68 2.58 -18.19 -15.96
N LEU A 69 3.20 -17.22 -16.63
CA LEU A 69 2.82 -16.75 -17.97
C LEU A 69 4.04 -16.58 -18.85
N THR A 70 4.00 -17.12 -20.05
CA THR A 70 5.02 -16.80 -21.06
C THR A 70 4.84 -15.37 -21.58
N LYS A 71 5.89 -14.78 -22.11
CA LYS A 71 5.88 -13.42 -22.69
C LYS A 71 4.79 -13.26 -23.75
N PRO A 72 4.63 -14.15 -24.75
CA PRO A 72 3.56 -14.05 -25.73
C PRO A 72 2.15 -14.16 -25.13
N GLN A 73 1.98 -14.99 -24.08
CA GLN A 73 0.70 -15.08 -23.37
C GLN A 73 0.36 -13.76 -22.70
N TRP A 74 1.32 -13.16 -21.99
CA TRP A 74 1.12 -11.84 -21.36
C TRP A 74 0.76 -10.78 -22.39
N GLU A 75 1.53 -10.65 -23.48
CA GLU A 75 1.27 -9.68 -24.55
C GLU A 75 -0.14 -9.85 -25.12
N SER A 76 -0.56 -11.08 -25.44
CA SER A 76 -1.91 -11.34 -25.98
C SER A 76 -3.04 -11.10 -24.97
N MET A 77 -2.77 -11.12 -23.67
CA MET A 77 -3.76 -10.81 -22.64
C MET A 77 -3.88 -9.30 -22.37
N VAL A 78 -2.77 -8.59 -22.32
CA VAL A 78 -2.77 -7.17 -21.95
C VAL A 78 -3.11 -6.24 -23.10
N GLU A 79 -2.71 -6.57 -24.33
CA GLU A 79 -2.93 -5.74 -25.50
C GLU A 79 -4.42 -5.45 -25.78
N PRO A 80 -5.34 -6.43 -25.77
CA PRO A 80 -6.77 -6.15 -25.95
C PRO A 80 -7.33 -5.26 -24.84
N VAL A 81 -6.92 -5.48 -23.60
CA VAL A 81 -7.34 -4.65 -22.45
C VAL A 81 -6.93 -3.20 -22.67
N ARG A 82 -5.67 -2.97 -23.00
CA ARG A 82 -5.13 -1.62 -23.22
C ARG A 82 -5.70 -0.96 -24.49
N SER A 83 -5.98 -1.73 -25.52
CA SER A 83 -6.65 -1.23 -26.73
C SER A 83 -8.08 -0.77 -26.43
N GLN A 84 -8.79 -1.46 -25.54
CA GLN A 84 -10.15 -1.09 -25.14
C GLN A 84 -10.17 0.12 -24.21
N THR A 85 -9.20 0.26 -23.31
CA THR A 85 -9.14 1.38 -22.38
C THR A 85 -8.65 2.67 -23.05
N GLY A 86 -7.79 2.57 -24.03
CA GLY A 86 -7.04 3.70 -24.60
C GLY A 86 -5.90 4.15 -23.68
N ASN A 87 -5.34 5.31 -23.97
CA ASN A 87 -4.22 5.86 -23.20
C ASN A 87 -4.64 6.27 -21.77
N LEU A 88 -3.68 6.26 -20.87
CA LEU A 88 -3.84 6.80 -19.53
C LEU A 88 -4.11 8.30 -19.57
N VAL A 89 -5.14 8.75 -18.86
CA VAL A 89 -5.43 10.18 -18.66
C VAL A 89 -5.06 10.62 -17.26
N ALA A 90 -5.44 9.85 -16.23
CA ALA A 90 -5.10 10.13 -14.84
C ALA A 90 -5.10 8.85 -14.01
N ARG A 91 -4.22 8.78 -13.03
CA ARG A 91 -4.10 7.67 -12.08
C ARG A 91 -3.82 8.23 -10.69
N LYS A 92 -4.58 7.78 -9.69
CA LYS A 92 -4.41 8.17 -8.29
C LYS A 92 -4.44 6.92 -7.41
N VAL A 93 -3.52 6.84 -6.46
CA VAL A 93 -3.53 5.76 -5.47
C VAL A 93 -4.82 5.83 -4.66
N ARG A 94 -5.54 4.72 -4.61
CA ARG A 94 -6.73 4.51 -3.79
C ARG A 94 -6.38 3.85 -2.46
N SER A 95 -5.56 2.81 -2.53
CA SER A 95 -5.08 2.07 -1.36
C SER A 95 -3.80 1.30 -1.69
N ALA A 96 -3.00 1.05 -0.66
CA ALA A 96 -1.87 0.13 -0.71
C ALA A 96 -1.89 -0.71 0.55
N ARG A 97 -1.92 -2.04 0.41
CA ARG A 97 -2.05 -2.96 1.53
C ARG A 97 -1.01 -4.06 1.44
N TYR A 98 -0.18 -4.15 2.45
CA TYR A 98 0.74 -5.28 2.62
C TYR A 98 -0.01 -6.54 3.07
N THR A 99 0.42 -7.69 2.56
CA THR A 99 -0.06 -9.00 3.00
C THR A 99 0.99 -10.07 2.73
N ARG A 100 0.98 -11.14 3.50
CA ARG A 100 1.79 -12.34 3.25
C ARG A 100 1.01 -13.46 2.59
N GLU A 101 -0.30 -13.29 2.48
CA GLU A 101 -1.18 -14.32 1.95
C GLU A 101 -2.09 -13.70 0.89
N LEU A 102 -2.12 -14.32 -0.28
CA LEU A 102 -3.07 -14.05 -1.35
C LEU A 102 -3.69 -15.35 -1.81
N PRO A 103 -5.00 -15.37 -2.10
CA PRO A 103 -5.66 -16.54 -2.67
C PRO A 103 -4.97 -17.00 -3.96
N ASN A 104 -4.66 -18.28 -4.06
CA ASN A 104 -4.05 -18.91 -5.24
C ASN A 104 -2.67 -18.37 -5.64
N ALA A 105 -1.95 -17.72 -4.71
CA ALA A 105 -0.59 -17.26 -4.92
C ALA A 105 0.38 -17.98 -3.96
N PRO A 106 1.67 -18.10 -4.33
CA PRO A 106 2.68 -18.62 -3.43
C PRO A 106 2.75 -17.81 -2.14
N ALA A 107 3.17 -18.45 -1.04
CA ALA A 107 3.49 -17.72 0.18
C ALA A 107 4.63 -16.72 -0.10
N GLY A 108 4.50 -15.49 0.40
CA GLY A 108 5.47 -14.43 0.13
C GLY A 108 5.06 -13.09 0.73
N GLU A 109 5.78 -12.05 0.39
CA GLU A 109 5.45 -10.67 0.77
C GLU A 109 4.87 -9.95 -0.44
N TYR A 110 3.69 -9.38 -0.27
CA TYR A 110 2.93 -8.70 -1.33
C TYR A 110 2.45 -7.32 -0.87
N VAL A 111 2.33 -6.41 -1.81
CA VAL A 111 1.56 -5.17 -1.61
C VAL A 111 0.48 -5.11 -2.69
N VAL A 112 -0.78 -5.14 -2.28
CA VAL A 112 -1.91 -4.96 -3.19
C VAL A 112 -2.20 -3.48 -3.29
N ILE A 113 -1.96 -2.91 -4.46
CA ILE A 113 -2.16 -1.48 -4.73
C ILE A 113 -3.36 -1.32 -5.64
N GLN A 114 -4.31 -0.49 -5.23
CA GLN A 114 -5.44 -0.10 -6.07
C GLN A 114 -5.29 1.37 -6.47
N TYR A 115 -5.60 1.64 -7.72
CA TYR A 115 -5.64 2.98 -8.28
C TYR A 115 -7.02 3.31 -8.80
N ASP A 116 -7.49 4.51 -8.52
CA ASP A 116 -8.57 5.13 -9.29
C ASP A 116 -7.97 5.66 -10.59
N THR A 117 -8.38 5.10 -11.71
CA THR A 117 -7.77 5.37 -13.00
C THR A 117 -8.81 5.84 -13.99
N ARG A 118 -8.42 6.81 -14.80
CA ARG A 118 -9.17 7.28 -15.97
C ARG A 118 -8.33 7.06 -17.22
N PHE A 119 -8.92 6.39 -18.18
CA PHE A 119 -8.38 6.20 -19.50
C PHE A 119 -9.19 7.01 -20.53
N GLU A 120 -8.67 7.18 -21.73
CA GLU A 120 -9.37 7.92 -22.80
C GLU A 120 -10.76 7.40 -23.08
N ARG A 121 -10.96 6.08 -23.05
CA ARG A 121 -12.23 5.41 -23.40
C ARG A 121 -13.00 4.90 -22.19
N ILE A 122 -12.42 4.93 -21.00
CA ILE A 122 -13.03 4.49 -19.75
C ILE A 122 -12.83 5.57 -18.70
N ALA A 123 -13.93 6.27 -18.38
CA ALA A 123 -13.89 7.39 -17.45
C ALA A 123 -13.57 6.98 -16.01
N HIS A 124 -13.99 5.78 -15.60
CA HIS A 124 -13.78 5.26 -14.26
C HIS A 124 -13.38 3.79 -14.29
N ALA A 125 -12.22 3.49 -13.77
CA ALA A 125 -11.72 2.12 -13.59
C ALA A 125 -10.94 2.00 -12.29
N VAL A 126 -10.88 0.79 -11.76
CA VAL A 126 -9.93 0.42 -10.71
C VAL A 126 -8.84 -0.45 -11.35
N GLU A 127 -7.60 0.03 -11.31
CA GLU A 127 -6.45 -0.81 -11.59
C GLU A 127 -5.93 -1.41 -10.30
N THR A 128 -5.69 -2.70 -10.30
CA THR A 128 -5.03 -3.40 -9.19
C THR A 128 -3.67 -3.90 -9.68
N VAL A 129 -2.62 -3.46 -9.01
CA VAL A 129 -1.24 -3.89 -9.25
C VAL A 129 -0.72 -4.52 -7.99
N THR A 130 -0.12 -5.68 -8.12
CA THR A 130 0.36 -6.45 -6.96
C THR A 130 1.85 -6.73 -7.08
N PRO A 131 2.72 -5.85 -6.59
CA PRO A 131 4.12 -6.19 -6.39
C PRO A 131 4.28 -7.29 -5.35
N MET A 132 5.27 -8.15 -5.57
CA MET A 132 5.76 -9.09 -4.59
C MET A 132 7.26 -8.92 -4.40
N LYS A 133 7.77 -9.37 -3.27
CA LYS A 133 9.20 -9.41 -3.01
C LYS A 133 9.79 -10.66 -3.62
N ASP A 134 10.65 -10.48 -4.61
CA ASP A 134 11.37 -11.59 -5.24
C ASP A 134 12.46 -12.15 -4.31
N PRO A 135 12.99 -13.37 -4.57
CA PRO A 135 14.04 -13.97 -3.75
C PRO A 135 15.31 -13.13 -3.58
N ASP A 136 15.59 -12.21 -4.51
CA ASP A 136 16.71 -11.26 -4.43
C ASP A 136 16.43 -10.05 -3.53
N GLY A 137 15.22 -9.98 -2.93
CA GLY A 137 14.77 -8.89 -2.06
C GLY A 137 14.20 -7.69 -2.80
N SER A 138 14.18 -7.68 -4.13
CA SER A 138 13.56 -6.60 -4.92
C SER A 138 12.05 -6.76 -5.01
N TRP A 139 11.34 -5.63 -5.05
CA TRP A 139 9.90 -5.61 -5.34
C TRP A 139 9.67 -5.63 -6.84
N LYS A 140 8.86 -6.56 -7.31
CA LYS A 140 8.48 -6.71 -8.73
C LYS A 140 7.01 -7.07 -8.87
N VAL A 141 6.37 -6.61 -9.93
CA VAL A 141 4.94 -6.85 -10.15
C VAL A 141 4.68 -8.33 -10.43
N SER A 142 3.74 -8.90 -9.68
CA SER A 142 3.28 -10.29 -9.81
C SER A 142 1.83 -10.40 -10.28
N GLY A 143 1.10 -9.30 -10.34
CA GLY A 143 -0.29 -9.28 -10.80
C GLY A 143 -0.74 -7.91 -11.27
N TYR A 144 -1.60 -7.91 -12.30
CA TYR A 144 -2.20 -6.72 -12.87
C TYR A 144 -3.63 -6.99 -13.29
N PHE A 145 -4.53 -6.09 -12.93
CA PHE A 145 -5.94 -6.22 -13.28
C PHE A 145 -6.59 -4.83 -13.46
N VAL A 146 -7.45 -4.69 -14.46
CA VAL A 146 -8.24 -3.47 -14.72
C VAL A 146 -9.72 -3.83 -14.66
N LYS A 147 -10.46 -3.14 -13.80
CA LYS A 147 -11.91 -3.28 -13.66
C LYS A 147 -12.59 -1.96 -14.00
N PRO A 148 -13.30 -1.85 -15.11
CA PRO A 148 -14.20 -0.74 -15.37
C PRO A 148 -15.31 -0.66 -14.31
N LEU A 149 -15.73 0.57 -13.96
CA LEU A 149 -16.82 0.84 -13.01
C LEU A 149 -18.03 1.38 -13.73
#